data_2d38c8c8663ec49b608ccc135761cf1e
#
_entry.id   2d38c8c8663ec49b608ccc135761cf1e
#
_cell.length_a   1.000
_cell.length_b   1.000
_cell.length_c   1.000
_cell.angle_alpha   90.00
_cell.angle_beta   90.00
_cell.angle_gamma   90.00
#
_symmetry.space_group_name_H-M   'P 1'
#
loop_
_entity.id
_entity.type
_entity.pdbx_description
1 polymer ?
#
loop_
_entity_poly.entity_id
_entity_poly.type
_entity_poly.pdbx_seq_one_letter_code
_entity_poly.pdbx_strand_id
1 'polypeptide(L)'
;MLKLNNIEFYNTPSGGVMVSVEGQEAFILLPTHYDLISILHDYIMQNYHGAYLALSSLYKGSAQNPSYYRYRIVSRFARCNFGEYETNVVDISKHTFHFEQVHCPLRGTGDCQLEKVVCNPQYTLPLTKQQINIFRMYADRLNTEQIAQRLSLSTNTIDRHRSDIQSKLNLHSITEMILFWTNNNLK
;
A
#
# COMPACT_ATOMS: atom_id res chain seq x y z
N MET A 1 15.94 -11.04 -10.90
CA MET A 1 14.97 -9.94 -10.66
C MET A 1 14.43 -10.11 -9.25
N LEU A 2 14.69 -9.17 -8.37
CA LEU A 2 14.24 -9.19 -6.97
C LEU A 2 12.69 -9.17 -6.99
N LYS A 3 12.06 -10.16 -6.36
CA LYS A 3 10.60 -10.19 -6.22
C LYS A 3 10.24 -9.61 -4.87
N LEU A 4 9.24 -8.74 -4.80
CA LEU A 4 8.66 -8.27 -3.53
C LEU A 4 7.89 -9.41 -2.87
N ASN A 5 8.60 -10.27 -2.15
CA ASN A 5 8.00 -11.39 -1.43
C ASN A 5 8.85 -11.73 -0.21
N ASN A 6 8.19 -12.03 0.89
CA ASN A 6 8.81 -12.43 2.16
C ASN A 6 9.88 -11.43 2.64
N ILE A 7 9.49 -10.16 2.70
CA ILE A 7 10.32 -9.07 3.19
C ILE A 7 9.73 -8.53 4.49
N GLU A 8 10.58 -8.38 5.48
CA GLU A 8 10.27 -7.79 6.78
C GLU A 8 11.14 -6.55 7.00
N PHE A 9 10.54 -5.49 7.53
CA PHE A 9 11.23 -4.25 7.91
C PHE A 9 11.05 -3.99 9.39
N TYR A 10 12.06 -3.46 10.04
CA TYR A 10 11.92 -2.98 11.41
C TYR A 10 12.81 -1.79 11.70
N ASN A 11 12.37 -0.95 12.62
CA ASN A 11 13.08 0.27 12.97
C ASN A 11 14.24 -0.04 13.93
N THR A 12 15.39 0.58 13.67
CA THR A 12 16.49 0.56 14.65
C THR A 12 16.32 1.71 15.66
N PRO A 13 16.88 1.58 16.88
CA PRO A 13 16.88 2.68 17.86
C PRO A 13 17.56 3.96 17.34
N SER A 14 18.52 3.82 16.42
CA SER A 14 19.21 4.94 15.77
C SER A 14 18.40 5.60 14.64
N GLY A 15 17.20 5.10 14.34
CA GLY A 15 16.31 5.63 13.31
C GLY A 15 16.57 5.12 11.91
N GLY A 16 17.38 4.08 11.76
CA GLY A 16 17.53 3.34 10.49
C GLY A 16 16.38 2.37 10.25
N VAL A 17 16.35 1.74 9.09
CA VAL A 17 15.44 0.66 8.72
C VAL A 17 16.25 -0.59 8.48
N MET A 18 15.96 -1.66 9.22
CA MET A 18 16.48 -2.99 8.93
C MET A 18 15.57 -3.69 7.94
N VAL A 19 16.15 -4.53 7.10
CA VAL A 19 15.46 -5.35 6.12
C VAL A 19 15.88 -6.80 6.33
N SER A 20 14.90 -7.67 6.50
CA SER A 20 15.08 -9.11 6.52
C SER A 20 14.38 -9.71 5.30
N VAL A 21 15.10 -10.50 4.52
CA VAL A 21 14.59 -11.24 3.37
C VAL A 21 14.82 -12.71 3.63
N GLU A 22 13.83 -13.53 3.35
CA GLU A 22 13.95 -14.98 3.55
C GLU A 22 15.22 -15.56 2.92
N GLY A 23 15.99 -16.29 3.73
CA GLY A 23 17.24 -16.92 3.29
C GLY A 23 18.47 -15.98 3.20
N GLN A 24 18.36 -14.74 3.68
CA GLN A 24 19.46 -13.78 3.74
C GLN A 24 19.66 -13.25 5.16
N GLU A 25 20.88 -12.80 5.46
CA GLU A 25 21.12 -12.06 6.70
C GLU A 25 20.41 -10.70 6.64
N ALA A 26 19.84 -10.27 7.78
CA ALA A 26 19.21 -8.96 7.87
C ALA A 26 20.25 -7.84 7.72
N PHE A 27 19.92 -6.80 6.98
CA PHE A 27 20.79 -5.69 6.69
C PHE A 27 20.12 -4.34 6.89
N ILE A 28 20.92 -3.30 7.13
CA ILE A 28 20.43 -1.91 7.18
C ILE A 28 20.10 -1.44 5.75
N LEU A 29 18.94 -0.84 5.54
CA LEU A 29 18.57 -0.23 4.26
C LEU A 29 19.43 1.01 4.02
N LEU A 30 20.27 0.97 2.99
CA LEU A 30 21.17 2.05 2.59
C LEU A 30 20.82 2.57 1.19
N PRO A 31 21.20 3.82 0.85
CA PRO A 31 20.97 4.37 -0.50
C PRO A 31 21.57 3.55 -1.64
N THR A 32 22.54 2.67 -1.33
CA THR A 32 23.22 1.79 -2.29
C THR A 32 22.44 0.53 -2.68
N HIS A 33 21.34 0.22 -1.99
CA HIS A 33 20.47 -0.91 -2.34
C HIS A 33 19.50 -0.52 -3.47
N TYR A 34 20.04 -0.13 -4.63
CA TYR A 34 19.32 0.49 -5.75
C TYR A 34 18.13 -0.33 -6.24
N ASP A 35 18.29 -1.64 -6.40
CA ASP A 35 17.26 -2.51 -6.95
C ASP A 35 16.04 -2.59 -6.04
N LEU A 36 16.27 -2.86 -4.75
CA LEU A 36 15.21 -2.93 -3.75
C LEU A 36 14.48 -1.59 -3.61
N ILE A 37 15.25 -0.50 -3.53
CA ILE A 37 14.71 0.86 -3.39
C ILE A 37 13.88 1.23 -4.63
N SER A 38 14.36 0.91 -5.84
CA SER A 38 13.63 1.24 -7.06
C SER A 38 12.30 0.51 -7.13
N ILE A 39 12.28 -0.79 -6.85
CA ILE A 39 11.07 -1.61 -6.86
C ILE A 39 10.05 -1.11 -5.82
N LEU A 40 10.50 -0.85 -4.58
CA LEU A 40 9.64 -0.33 -3.51
C LEU A 40 9.12 1.07 -3.83
N HIS A 41 9.99 1.96 -4.33
CA HIS A 41 9.61 3.31 -4.73
C HIS A 41 8.51 3.31 -5.80
N ASP A 42 8.67 2.49 -6.84
CA ASP A 42 7.72 2.39 -7.94
C ASP A 42 6.40 1.78 -7.47
N TYR A 43 6.47 0.79 -6.57
CA TYR A 43 5.28 0.21 -5.97
C TYR A 43 4.51 1.21 -5.10
N ILE A 44 5.19 1.99 -4.27
CA ILE A 44 4.59 3.06 -3.45
C ILE A 44 3.97 4.14 -4.35
N MET A 45 4.68 4.56 -5.38
CA MET A 45 4.20 5.58 -6.32
C MET A 45 2.91 5.16 -7.03
N GLN A 46 2.83 3.89 -7.44
CA GLN A 46 1.67 3.36 -8.18
C GLN A 46 0.49 3.07 -7.27
N ASN A 47 0.73 2.45 -6.12
CA ASN A 47 -0.33 1.87 -5.29
C ASN A 47 -0.70 2.72 -4.06
N TYR A 48 0.15 3.68 -3.66
CA TYR A 48 -0.06 4.57 -2.51
C TYR A 48 0.23 6.02 -2.88
N HIS A 49 -0.38 6.47 -3.97
CA HIS A 49 -0.07 7.75 -4.61
C HIS A 49 -0.16 8.97 -3.68
N GLY A 50 -1.14 8.99 -2.77
CA GLY A 50 -1.28 10.05 -1.77
C GLY A 50 -0.06 10.14 -0.84
N ALA A 51 0.39 9.00 -0.31
CA ALA A 51 1.59 8.94 0.53
C ALA A 51 2.85 9.30 -0.27
N TYR A 52 2.94 8.82 -1.51
CA TYR A 52 4.04 9.18 -2.41
C TYR A 52 4.14 10.70 -2.63
N LEU A 53 3.04 11.38 -2.94
CA LEU A 53 3.04 12.83 -3.16
C LEU A 53 3.47 13.60 -1.91
N ALA A 54 2.99 13.20 -0.73
CA ALA A 54 3.37 13.84 0.53
C ALA A 54 4.87 13.67 0.82
N LEU A 55 5.41 12.47 0.63
CA LEU A 55 6.84 12.19 0.81
C LEU A 55 7.71 12.87 -0.25
N SER A 56 7.25 12.91 -1.50
CA SER A 56 7.92 13.60 -2.60
C SER A 56 8.06 15.10 -2.33
N SER A 57 7.01 15.71 -1.82
CA SER A 57 7.03 17.12 -1.42
C SER A 57 7.99 17.37 -0.25
N LEU A 58 7.94 16.50 0.77
CA LEU A 58 8.82 16.60 1.95
C LEU A 58 10.30 16.51 1.58
N TYR A 59 10.65 15.65 0.62
CA TYR A 59 12.03 15.38 0.24
C TYR A 59 12.48 16.08 -1.05
N LYS A 60 11.71 17.04 -1.54
CA LYS A 60 12.00 17.78 -2.78
C LYS A 60 13.42 18.33 -2.85
N GLY A 61 13.99 18.78 -1.74
CA GLY A 61 15.37 19.26 -1.67
C GLY A 61 16.45 18.21 -2.00
N SER A 62 16.09 16.91 -1.98
CA SER A 62 17.00 15.82 -2.34
C SER A 62 16.87 15.39 -3.81
N ALA A 63 15.97 15.99 -4.58
CA ALA A 63 15.63 15.56 -5.95
C ALA A 63 16.81 15.60 -6.94
N GLN A 64 17.82 16.43 -6.66
CA GLN A 64 19.07 16.50 -7.47
C GLN A 64 19.90 15.21 -7.41
N ASN A 65 19.73 14.40 -6.36
CA ASN A 65 20.30 13.06 -6.26
C ASN A 65 19.18 12.01 -6.30
N PRO A 66 18.82 11.46 -7.47
CA PRO A 66 17.66 10.59 -7.62
C PRO A 66 17.71 9.33 -6.75
N SER A 67 18.87 8.72 -6.58
CA SER A 67 19.02 7.50 -5.75
C SER A 67 18.77 7.81 -4.27
N TYR A 68 19.35 8.88 -3.77
CA TYR A 68 19.16 9.31 -2.39
C TYR A 68 17.72 9.80 -2.13
N TYR A 69 17.11 10.47 -3.11
CA TYR A 69 15.71 10.90 -3.05
C TYR A 69 14.76 9.70 -2.92
N ARG A 70 14.91 8.68 -3.77
CA ARG A 70 14.11 7.45 -3.71
C ARG A 70 14.31 6.73 -2.37
N TYR A 71 15.56 6.63 -1.91
CA TYR A 71 15.88 6.06 -0.59
C TYR A 71 15.13 6.77 0.54
N ARG A 72 15.13 8.10 0.55
CA ARG A 72 14.42 8.87 1.60
C ARG A 72 12.93 8.59 1.62
N ILE A 73 12.30 8.51 0.45
CA ILE A 73 10.86 8.19 0.31
C ILE A 73 10.60 6.78 0.85
N VAL A 74 11.32 5.78 0.36
CA VAL A 74 11.15 4.37 0.74
C VAL A 74 11.43 4.15 2.23
N SER A 75 12.56 4.66 2.73
CA SER A 75 12.93 4.55 4.14
C SER A 75 11.91 5.19 5.06
N ARG A 76 11.39 6.37 4.71
CA ARG A 76 10.35 7.03 5.52
C ARG A 76 9.02 6.28 5.48
N PHE A 77 8.63 5.79 4.31
CA PHE A 77 7.43 4.99 4.15
C PHE A 77 7.51 3.71 5.00
N ALA A 78 8.62 2.97 4.91
CA ALA A 78 8.84 1.76 5.70
C ALA A 78 8.77 2.06 7.21
N ARG A 79 9.47 3.08 7.67
CA ARG A 79 9.47 3.49 9.09
C ARG A 79 8.10 3.84 9.65
N CYS A 80 7.19 4.32 8.82
CA CYS A 80 5.86 4.72 9.26
C CYS A 80 4.84 3.57 9.24
N ASN A 81 5.13 2.49 8.52
CA ASN A 81 4.16 1.44 8.21
C ASN A 81 4.63 0.01 8.52
N PHE A 82 5.94 -0.19 8.71
CA PHE A 82 6.59 -1.48 8.96
C PHE A 82 7.69 -1.24 10.01
N GLY A 83 7.32 -0.99 11.24
CA GLY A 83 8.28 -0.53 12.23
C GLY A 83 8.64 -1.54 13.30
N GLU A 84 7.84 -2.57 13.44
CA GLU A 84 7.95 -3.61 14.44
C GLU A 84 8.54 -4.87 13.82
N TYR A 85 9.32 -5.64 14.57
CA TYR A 85 9.78 -6.95 14.10
C TYR A 85 8.75 -8.01 14.44
N GLU A 86 8.16 -8.60 13.44
CA GLU A 86 7.17 -9.67 13.59
C GLU A 86 7.63 -10.98 12.93
N THR A 87 7.19 -12.11 13.47
CA THR A 87 7.46 -13.44 12.90
C THR A 87 6.21 -14.10 12.32
N ASN A 88 5.02 -13.56 12.62
CA ASN A 88 3.76 -14.18 12.24
C ASN A 88 3.28 -13.78 10.85
N VAL A 89 3.45 -12.50 10.50
CA VAL A 89 3.06 -11.96 9.18
C VAL A 89 4.18 -11.06 8.71
N VAL A 90 4.78 -11.37 7.57
CA VAL A 90 5.81 -10.52 6.97
C VAL A 90 5.18 -9.28 6.32
N ASP A 91 5.86 -8.17 6.37
CA ASP A 91 5.40 -6.87 5.84
C ASP A 91 5.07 -6.91 4.36
N ILE A 92 5.80 -7.69 3.58
CA ILE A 92 5.53 -7.86 2.16
C ILE A 92 5.46 -9.33 1.80
N SER A 93 4.29 -9.79 1.41
CA SER A 93 4.08 -11.12 0.85
C SER A 93 3.26 -11.08 -0.43
N LYS A 94 3.65 -11.86 -1.44
CA LYS A 94 2.93 -11.95 -2.73
C LYS A 94 2.59 -10.58 -3.34
N HIS A 95 3.52 -9.63 -3.27
CA HIS A 95 3.35 -8.24 -3.72
C HIS A 95 2.28 -7.44 -2.96
N THR A 96 1.86 -7.89 -1.79
CA THR A 96 0.91 -7.16 -0.92
C THR A 96 1.64 -6.63 0.29
N PHE A 97 1.34 -5.38 0.67
CA PHE A 97 1.87 -4.75 1.88
C PHE A 97 0.93 -5.01 3.05
N HIS A 98 1.46 -5.49 4.15
CA HIS A 98 0.75 -5.71 5.42
C HIS A 98 1.20 -4.64 6.41
N PHE A 99 0.39 -3.59 6.55
CA PHE A 99 0.74 -2.46 7.39
C PHE A 99 0.52 -2.74 8.87
N GLU A 100 1.45 -2.27 9.67
CA GLU A 100 1.41 -2.35 11.12
C GLU A 100 1.00 -1.05 11.79
N GLN A 101 0.61 -1.15 13.03
CA GLN A 101 0.42 0.02 13.89
C GLN A 101 1.73 0.37 14.61
N VAL A 102 2.66 0.96 13.87
CA VAL A 102 3.98 1.34 14.39
C VAL A 102 3.88 2.26 15.60
N HIS A 103 4.64 1.97 16.66
CA HIS A 103 4.80 2.84 17.83
C HIS A 103 5.61 4.09 17.45
N CYS A 104 4.91 5.17 17.17
CA CYS A 104 5.51 6.46 16.83
C CYS A 104 5.13 7.51 17.87
N PRO A 105 6.09 8.21 18.52
CA PRO A 105 5.80 9.21 19.54
C PRO A 105 5.00 10.40 19.04
N LEU A 106 4.98 10.64 17.71
CA LEU A 106 4.20 11.72 17.08
C LEU A 106 2.79 11.28 16.68
N ARG A 107 2.47 9.99 16.78
CA ARG A 107 1.14 9.50 16.39
C ARG A 107 0.09 9.92 17.41
N GLY A 108 -1.00 10.54 16.96
CA GLY A 108 -2.09 11.04 17.79
C GLY A 108 -1.82 12.39 18.46
N THR A 109 -0.63 12.98 18.31
CA THR A 109 -0.33 14.30 18.90
C THR A 109 -0.81 15.46 18.03
N GLY A 110 -1.01 15.23 16.73
CA GLY A 110 -1.28 16.28 15.75
C GLY A 110 -0.04 16.99 15.19
N ASP A 111 1.16 16.67 15.72
CA ASP A 111 2.41 17.35 15.30
C ASP A 111 2.97 16.79 13.99
N CYS A 112 2.59 15.59 13.60
CA CYS A 112 3.06 14.97 12.37
C CYS A 112 2.12 15.26 11.19
N GLN A 113 2.54 16.11 10.27
CA GLN A 113 1.78 16.43 9.06
C GLN A 113 1.53 15.21 8.15
N LEU A 114 2.28 14.12 8.31
CA LEU A 114 2.18 12.91 7.50
C LEU A 114 1.25 11.86 8.12
N GLU A 115 0.77 12.04 9.35
CA GLU A 115 0.09 11.01 10.13
C GLU A 115 -1.10 10.37 9.40
N LYS A 116 -1.96 11.18 8.80
CA LYS A 116 -3.18 10.69 8.13
C LYS A 116 -2.99 10.33 6.65
N VAL A 117 -1.78 10.54 6.11
CA VAL A 117 -1.50 10.38 4.69
C VAL A 117 -0.48 9.26 4.45
N VAL A 118 0.57 9.20 5.27
CA VAL A 118 1.66 8.21 5.13
C VAL A 118 1.49 7.06 6.11
N CYS A 119 1.02 7.32 7.33
CA CYS A 119 0.74 6.25 8.29
C CYS A 119 -0.56 5.54 7.92
N ASN A 120 -0.47 4.24 7.62
CA ASN A 120 -1.57 3.42 7.10
C ASN A 120 -2.21 4.06 5.84
N PRO A 121 -1.44 4.19 4.75
CA PRO A 121 -1.84 4.93 3.56
C PRO A 121 -2.97 4.20 2.81
N GLN A 122 -3.80 4.99 2.15
CA GLN A 122 -4.87 4.41 1.33
C GLN A 122 -4.31 3.89 0.00
N TYR A 123 -4.75 2.70 -0.38
CA TYR A 123 -4.45 2.11 -1.69
C TYR A 123 -5.08 2.91 -2.82
N THR A 124 -4.33 3.19 -3.85
CA THR A 124 -4.79 3.93 -5.03
C THR A 124 -5.44 2.98 -6.02
N LEU A 125 -6.75 3.02 -6.11
CA LEU A 125 -7.49 2.15 -7.03
C LEU A 125 -7.44 2.69 -8.47
N PRO A 126 -7.03 1.88 -9.47
CA PRO A 126 -7.08 2.25 -10.89
C PRO A 126 -8.52 2.13 -11.45
N LEU A 127 -9.49 2.60 -10.68
CA LEU A 127 -10.92 2.45 -10.94
C LEU A 127 -11.60 3.81 -11.11
N THR A 128 -12.65 3.85 -11.90
CA THR A 128 -13.54 5.03 -11.98
C THR A 128 -14.35 5.19 -10.69
N LYS A 129 -14.87 6.38 -10.42
CA LYS A 129 -15.74 6.63 -9.26
C LYS A 129 -16.94 5.67 -9.20
N GLN A 130 -17.54 5.36 -10.35
CA GLN A 130 -18.66 4.42 -10.42
C GLN A 130 -18.21 2.99 -10.11
N GLN A 131 -17.05 2.56 -10.62
CA GLN A 131 -16.48 1.25 -10.30
C GLN A 131 -16.12 1.15 -8.81
N ILE A 132 -15.57 2.19 -8.20
CA ILE A 132 -15.29 2.23 -6.75
C ILE A 132 -16.61 2.07 -5.96
N ASN A 133 -17.66 2.79 -6.34
CA ASN A 133 -18.95 2.69 -5.67
C ASN A 133 -19.55 1.28 -5.78
N ILE A 134 -19.51 0.66 -6.94
CA ILE A 134 -19.95 -0.73 -7.15
C ILE A 134 -19.08 -1.70 -6.35
N PHE A 135 -17.77 -1.51 -6.35
CA PHE A 135 -16.83 -2.34 -5.59
C PHE A 135 -17.13 -2.29 -4.09
N ARG A 136 -17.36 -1.09 -3.55
CA ARG A 136 -17.77 -0.90 -2.15
C ARG A 136 -19.04 -1.66 -1.83
N MET A 137 -20.06 -1.61 -2.71
CA MET A 137 -21.31 -2.33 -2.49
C MET A 137 -21.13 -3.85 -2.45
N TYR A 138 -20.24 -4.42 -3.27
CA TYR A 138 -19.85 -5.83 -3.14
C TYR A 138 -19.12 -6.10 -1.83
N ALA A 139 -18.23 -5.19 -1.38
CA ALA A 139 -17.57 -5.30 -0.07
C ALA A 139 -18.56 -5.24 1.09
N ASP A 140 -19.64 -4.47 0.95
CA ASP A 140 -20.79 -4.42 1.87
C ASP A 140 -21.71 -5.65 1.72
N ARG A 141 -21.29 -6.68 0.95
CA ARG A 141 -21.98 -7.96 0.72
C ARG A 141 -23.31 -7.87 -0.01
N LEU A 142 -23.55 -6.82 -0.78
CA LEU A 142 -24.69 -6.75 -1.68
C LEU A 142 -24.45 -7.67 -2.89
N ASN A 143 -25.51 -8.33 -3.35
CA ASN A 143 -25.47 -9.10 -4.61
C ASN A 143 -25.72 -8.20 -5.84
N THR A 144 -25.51 -8.75 -7.04
CA THR A 144 -25.64 -8.00 -8.31
C THR A 144 -27.02 -7.36 -8.49
N GLU A 145 -28.08 -8.06 -8.12
CA GLU A 145 -29.47 -7.58 -8.23
C GLU A 145 -29.75 -6.39 -7.29
N GLN A 146 -29.26 -6.49 -6.06
CA GLN A 146 -29.41 -5.41 -5.05
C GLN A 146 -28.63 -4.15 -5.49
N ILE A 147 -27.43 -4.34 -6.04
CA ILE A 147 -26.61 -3.23 -6.56
C ILE A 147 -27.30 -2.59 -7.77
N ALA A 148 -27.80 -3.40 -8.69
CA ALA A 148 -28.53 -2.95 -9.87
C ALA A 148 -29.76 -2.12 -9.49
N GLN A 149 -30.56 -2.62 -8.55
CA GLN A 149 -31.71 -1.91 -8.02
C GLN A 149 -31.32 -0.58 -7.37
N ARG A 150 -30.27 -0.59 -6.51
CA ARG A 150 -29.84 0.60 -5.76
C ARG A 150 -29.29 1.71 -6.68
N LEU A 151 -28.67 1.33 -7.78
CA LEU A 151 -28.10 2.27 -8.75
C LEU A 151 -29.03 2.56 -9.95
N SER A 152 -30.21 1.93 -10.00
CA SER A 152 -31.14 2.01 -11.15
C SER A 152 -30.48 1.62 -12.47
N LEU A 153 -29.66 0.57 -12.45
CA LEU A 153 -28.95 0.00 -13.60
C LEU A 153 -29.42 -1.43 -13.87
N SER A 154 -29.14 -1.95 -15.06
CA SER A 154 -29.35 -3.37 -15.35
C SER A 154 -28.31 -4.24 -14.65
N THR A 155 -28.67 -5.50 -14.33
CA THR A 155 -27.75 -6.50 -13.82
C THR A 155 -26.57 -6.73 -14.77
N ASN A 156 -26.81 -6.74 -16.08
CA ASN A 156 -25.75 -6.85 -17.10
C ASN A 156 -24.73 -5.69 -17.02
N THR A 157 -25.21 -4.48 -16.70
CA THR A 157 -24.31 -3.32 -16.52
C THR A 157 -23.44 -3.51 -15.30
N ILE A 158 -24.01 -4.00 -14.19
CA ILE A 158 -23.25 -4.28 -12.96
C ILE A 158 -22.23 -5.40 -13.18
N ASP A 159 -22.63 -6.48 -13.89
CA ASP A 159 -21.71 -7.59 -14.22
C ASP A 159 -20.54 -7.13 -15.08
N ARG A 160 -20.78 -6.23 -16.03
CA ARG A 160 -19.70 -5.63 -16.82
C ARG A 160 -18.74 -4.83 -15.92
N HIS A 161 -19.27 -3.97 -15.06
CA HIS A 161 -18.42 -3.24 -14.11
C HIS A 161 -17.64 -4.16 -13.18
N ARG A 162 -18.27 -5.24 -12.68
CA ARG A 162 -17.58 -6.26 -11.87
C ARG A 162 -16.41 -6.88 -12.63
N SER A 163 -16.64 -7.32 -13.87
CA SER A 163 -15.60 -7.91 -14.72
C SER A 163 -14.45 -6.92 -14.98
N ASP A 164 -14.76 -5.65 -15.23
CA ASP A 164 -13.76 -4.60 -15.40
C ASP A 164 -12.94 -4.37 -14.12
N ILE A 165 -13.58 -4.35 -12.95
CA ILE A 165 -12.91 -4.21 -11.64
C ILE A 165 -11.99 -5.41 -11.42
N GLN A 166 -12.49 -6.62 -11.62
CA GLN A 166 -11.72 -7.84 -11.46
C GLN A 166 -10.50 -7.87 -12.39
N SER A 167 -10.69 -7.52 -13.66
CA SER A 167 -9.57 -7.44 -14.62
C SER A 167 -8.52 -6.41 -14.23
N LYS A 168 -8.93 -5.20 -13.82
CA LYS A 168 -8.01 -4.13 -13.45
C LYS A 168 -7.21 -4.41 -12.17
N LEU A 169 -7.79 -5.18 -11.24
CA LEU A 169 -7.17 -5.51 -9.96
C LEU A 169 -6.62 -6.94 -9.93
N ASN A 170 -6.69 -7.67 -11.06
CA ASN A 170 -6.30 -9.07 -11.17
C ASN A 170 -6.97 -9.97 -10.11
N LEU A 171 -8.28 -9.79 -9.94
CA LEU A 171 -9.12 -10.57 -9.03
C LEU A 171 -10.03 -11.53 -9.82
N HIS A 172 -10.30 -12.72 -9.27
CA HIS A 172 -11.01 -13.77 -10.00
C HIS A 172 -12.39 -14.10 -9.42
N SER A 173 -12.72 -13.55 -8.25
CA SER A 173 -14.00 -13.83 -7.57
C SER A 173 -14.49 -12.64 -6.75
N ILE A 174 -15.80 -12.64 -6.42
CA ILE A 174 -16.38 -11.64 -5.48
C ILE A 174 -15.75 -11.78 -4.10
N THR A 175 -15.45 -13.01 -3.67
CA THR A 175 -14.76 -13.24 -2.38
C THR A 175 -13.39 -12.56 -2.36
N GLU A 176 -12.61 -12.67 -3.43
CA GLU A 176 -11.32 -11.97 -3.55
C GLU A 176 -11.51 -10.45 -3.58
N MET A 177 -12.56 -9.93 -4.21
CA MET A 177 -12.89 -8.52 -4.17
C MET A 177 -13.14 -8.05 -2.73
N ILE A 178 -13.95 -8.78 -1.96
CA ILE A 178 -14.24 -8.44 -0.55
C ILE A 178 -12.96 -8.46 0.29
N LEU A 179 -12.14 -9.50 0.15
CA LEU A 179 -10.87 -9.62 0.85
C LEU A 179 -9.90 -8.50 0.48
N PHE A 180 -9.80 -8.18 -0.81
CA PHE A 180 -8.96 -7.08 -1.30
C PHE A 180 -9.38 -5.75 -0.67
N TRP A 181 -10.70 -5.44 -0.65
CA TRP A 181 -11.24 -4.23 -0.05
C TRP A 181 -10.87 -4.12 1.43
N THR A 182 -11.06 -5.20 2.18
CA THR A 182 -10.79 -5.25 3.62
C THR A 182 -9.30 -5.13 3.93
N ASN A 183 -8.46 -5.91 3.23
CA ASN A 183 -7.02 -5.94 3.49
C ASN A 183 -6.31 -4.63 3.15
N ASN A 184 -6.84 -3.86 2.19
CA ASN A 184 -6.29 -2.56 1.81
C ASN A 184 -6.97 -1.38 2.55
N ASN A 185 -7.77 -1.62 3.58
CA ASN A 185 -8.47 -0.60 4.38
C ASN A 185 -9.24 0.43 3.52
N LEU A 186 -9.83 -0.02 2.42
CA LEU A 186 -10.62 0.84 1.55
C LEU A 186 -11.92 1.28 2.24
N LYS A 187 -12.34 2.54 2.02
CA LYS A 187 -13.51 3.14 2.68
C LYS A 187 -14.52 3.69 1.67
#